data_4ea701b27daebc52569563931fc84bea
#
_entry.id   4ea701b27daebc52569563931fc84bea
#
_cell.length_a   1.000
_cell.length_b   1.000
_cell.length_c   1.000
_cell.angle_alpha   90.00
_cell.angle_beta   90.00
_cell.angle_gamma   90.00
#
_symmetry.space_group_name_H-M   'P 1'
#
loop_
_entity.id
_entity.type
_entity.pdbx_description
1 polymer ?
#
loop_
_entity_poly.entity_id
_entity_poly.type
_entity_poly.pdbx_seq_one_letter_code
_entity_poly.pdbx_strand_id
1 'polypeptide(L)'
;MPGTMIFIDTDGHRDERTLKAAPKLEELQKMVGGYIQLVPLFSRVAHSSGMQKCVVLCNEDGKNLNMPLNREATRLWQLSAGKAPIQDVLVGPIVILFGDPSFMEAL
;
A
#
# COMPACT_ATOMS: atom_id res chain seq x y z
N MET A 1 12.66 -12.98 -8.64
CA MET A 1 11.66 -12.53 -7.66
C MET A 1 10.94 -11.28 -8.15
N PRO A 2 10.25 -11.33 -9.29
CA PRO A 2 9.60 -10.12 -9.78
C PRO A 2 8.38 -9.73 -8.94
N GLY A 3 8.20 -8.45 -8.79
CA GLY A 3 7.06 -7.89 -8.09
C GLY A 3 6.72 -6.53 -8.62
N THR A 4 5.61 -6.00 -8.14
CA THR A 4 5.11 -4.68 -8.51
C THR A 4 4.91 -3.84 -7.26
N MET A 5 5.30 -2.59 -7.34
CA MET A 5 5.11 -1.61 -6.28
C MET A 5 4.26 -0.46 -6.83
N ILE A 6 3.18 -0.14 -6.13
CA ILE A 6 2.31 0.97 -6.48
C ILE A 6 2.36 1.98 -5.34
N PHE A 7 2.81 3.18 -5.62
CA PHE A 7 2.81 4.30 -4.70
C PHE A 7 1.60 5.18 -5.01
N ILE A 8 0.78 5.48 -3.99
CA ILE A 8 -0.38 6.35 -4.16
C ILE A 8 -0.24 7.52 -3.19
N ASP A 9 -0.15 8.72 -3.74
CA ASP A 9 -0.05 9.95 -2.96
C ASP A 9 -1.43 10.50 -2.62
N THR A 10 -1.47 11.45 -1.72
CA THR A 10 -2.70 12.05 -1.21
C THR A 10 -3.43 12.91 -2.24
N ASP A 11 -2.75 13.36 -3.28
CA ASP A 11 -3.34 14.09 -4.40
C ASP A 11 -3.95 13.18 -5.48
N GLY A 12 -3.89 11.85 -5.26
CA GLY A 12 -4.37 10.87 -6.22
C GLY A 12 -3.32 10.41 -7.22
N HIS A 13 -2.12 10.97 -7.17
CA HIS A 13 -1.02 10.54 -8.06
C HIS A 13 -0.64 9.09 -7.77
N ARG A 14 -0.52 8.29 -8.82
CA ARG A 14 -0.18 6.87 -8.74
C ARG A 14 1.09 6.62 -9.55
N ASP A 15 2.10 6.06 -8.90
CA ASP A 15 3.34 5.65 -9.54
C ASP A 15 3.49 4.15 -9.40
N GLU A 16 3.70 3.46 -10.51
CA GLU A 16 3.79 2.00 -10.54
C GLU A 16 5.13 1.58 -11.09
N ARG A 17 5.81 0.67 -10.39
CA ARG A 17 7.13 0.17 -10.77
C ARG A 17 7.18 -1.34 -10.70
N THR A 18 7.84 -1.95 -11.69
CA THR A 18 8.20 -3.37 -11.63
C THR A 18 9.53 -3.49 -10.91
N LEU A 19 9.58 -4.38 -9.91
CA LEU A 19 10.78 -4.59 -9.09
C LEU A 19 11.33 -5.99 -9.33
N LYS A 20 12.66 -6.12 -9.36
CA LYS A 20 13.34 -7.42 -9.47
C LYS A 20 13.43 -8.12 -8.13
N ALA A 21 13.36 -7.37 -7.04
CA ALA A 21 13.47 -7.89 -5.67
C ALA A 21 12.66 -7.03 -4.73
N ALA A 22 12.35 -7.56 -3.54
CA ALA A 22 11.64 -6.81 -2.51
C ALA A 22 12.41 -5.53 -2.14
N PRO A 23 11.71 -4.41 -1.97
CA PRO A 23 12.37 -3.16 -1.59
C PRO A 23 12.91 -3.25 -0.16
N LYS A 24 13.95 -2.46 0.11
CA LYS A 24 14.54 -2.40 1.45
C LYS A 24 13.67 -1.53 2.36
N LEU A 25 13.75 -1.81 3.66
CA LEU A 25 12.99 -1.09 4.67
C LEU A 25 13.20 0.43 4.57
N GLU A 26 14.44 0.87 4.38
CA GLU A 26 14.76 2.29 4.29
C GLU A 26 14.08 2.98 3.12
N GLU A 27 13.94 2.27 1.99
CA GLU A 27 13.24 2.80 0.82
C GLU A 27 11.76 2.99 1.12
N LEU A 28 11.14 2.01 1.77
CA LEU A 28 9.72 2.06 2.13
C LEU A 28 9.47 3.19 3.14
N GLN A 29 10.34 3.35 4.11
CA GLN A 29 10.24 4.41 5.12
C GLN A 29 10.32 5.80 4.47
N LYS A 30 11.21 5.98 3.50
CA LYS A 30 11.28 7.24 2.76
C LYS A 30 10.00 7.52 1.99
N MET A 31 9.41 6.51 1.38
CA MET A 31 8.20 6.68 0.57
C MET A 31 7.00 7.12 1.40
N VAL A 32 6.85 6.59 2.61
CA VAL A 32 5.72 6.95 3.48
C VAL A 32 6.06 8.08 4.45
N GLY A 33 7.31 8.51 4.51
CA GLY A 33 7.74 9.64 5.33
C GLY A 33 7.97 9.31 6.79
N GLY A 34 8.24 8.05 7.14
CA GLY A 34 8.49 7.63 8.51
C GLY A 34 8.43 6.12 8.67
N TYR A 35 8.20 5.66 9.87
CA TYR A 35 8.06 4.22 10.14
C TYR A 35 6.83 3.68 9.41
N ILE A 36 6.95 2.43 8.94
CA ILE A 36 5.88 1.79 8.20
C ILE A 36 4.96 1.01 9.13
N GLN A 37 3.69 0.94 8.73
CA GLN A 37 2.69 0.09 9.37
C GLN A 37 1.96 -0.69 8.29
N LEU A 38 1.72 -1.99 8.55
CA LEU A 38 0.90 -2.82 7.69
C LEU A 38 -0.57 -2.42 7.86
N VAL A 39 -1.27 -2.21 6.74
CA VAL A 39 -2.70 -1.88 6.76
C VAL A 39 -3.50 -3.18 6.84
N PRO A 40 -4.28 -3.39 7.92
CA PRO A 40 -5.09 -4.61 8.06
C PRO A 40 -6.26 -4.62 7.07
N LEU A 41 -6.69 -5.80 6.66
CA LEU A 41 -7.83 -6.01 5.75
C LEU A 41 -7.64 -5.39 4.35
N PHE A 42 -6.42 -5.01 4.03
CA PHE A 42 -6.06 -4.53 2.69
C PHE A 42 -5.12 -5.56 2.07
N SER A 43 -5.71 -6.67 1.62
CA SER A 43 -4.94 -7.86 1.21
C SER A 43 -5.06 -8.17 -0.29
N ARG A 44 -5.82 -7.39 -1.03
CA ARG A 44 -5.97 -7.59 -2.48
C ARG A 44 -6.24 -6.26 -3.18
N VAL A 45 -5.78 -6.19 -4.41
CA VAL A 45 -5.92 -5.00 -5.26
C VAL A 45 -6.18 -5.43 -6.69
N ALA A 46 -7.02 -4.70 -7.38
CA ALA A 46 -7.27 -4.93 -8.81
C ALA A 46 -6.09 -4.40 -9.62
N HIS A 47 -5.62 -5.20 -10.54
CA HIS A 47 -4.56 -4.84 -11.48
C HIS A 47 -4.92 -5.38 -12.86
N SER A 48 -4.18 -5.00 -13.90
CA SER A 48 -4.50 -5.35 -15.28
C SER A 48 -4.73 -6.85 -15.51
N SER A 49 -4.12 -7.72 -14.72
CA SER A 49 -4.26 -9.17 -14.84
C SER A 49 -5.28 -9.77 -13.85
N GLY A 50 -6.09 -8.94 -13.20
CA GLY A 50 -7.11 -9.37 -12.24
C GLY A 50 -6.78 -8.99 -10.81
N MET A 51 -7.42 -9.66 -9.84
CA MET A 51 -7.18 -9.39 -8.42
C MET A 51 -5.86 -10.00 -7.98
N GLN A 52 -5.03 -9.20 -7.33
CA GLN A 52 -3.72 -9.60 -6.82
C GLN A 52 -3.72 -9.59 -5.29
N LYS A 53 -3.17 -10.63 -4.68
CA LYS A 53 -2.88 -10.59 -3.25
C LYS A 53 -1.77 -9.56 -3.02
N CYS A 54 -1.93 -8.72 -2.03
CA CYS A 54 -0.99 -7.62 -1.80
C CYS A 54 -0.73 -7.39 -0.32
N VAL A 55 0.33 -6.63 -0.07
CA VAL A 55 0.67 -6.05 1.23
C VAL A 55 0.64 -4.55 1.05
N VAL A 56 0.01 -3.83 1.97
CA VAL A 56 -0.09 -2.38 1.90
C VAL A 56 0.52 -1.77 3.15
N LEU A 57 1.37 -0.77 2.93
CA LEU A 57 2.11 -0.10 4.00
C LEU A 57 1.76 1.39 4.01
N CYS A 58 1.62 1.95 5.20
CA CYS A 58 1.39 3.38 5.40
C CYS A 58 2.32 3.90 6.49
N ASN A 59 2.28 5.22 6.72
CA ASN A 59 3.04 5.82 7.82
C ASN A 59 2.35 5.47 9.15
N GLU A 60 3.11 4.90 10.07
CA GLU A 60 2.61 4.50 11.39
C GLU A 60 2.01 5.67 12.17
N ASP A 61 2.58 6.85 12.04
CA ASP A 61 2.17 8.04 12.77
C ASP A 61 1.39 9.05 11.91
N GLY A 62 0.88 8.63 10.76
CA GLY A 62 0.25 9.53 9.80
C GLY A 62 -0.83 10.42 10.41
N LYS A 63 -1.71 9.85 11.24
CA LYS A 63 -2.79 10.61 11.89
C LYS A 63 -2.26 11.58 12.93
N ASN A 64 -1.26 11.18 13.71
CA ASN A 64 -0.62 12.05 14.70
C ASN A 64 0.12 13.21 14.03
N LEU A 65 0.64 12.99 12.84
CA LEU A 65 1.33 14.00 12.05
C LEU A 65 0.38 14.86 11.21
N ASN A 66 -0.93 14.63 11.33
CA ASN A 66 -1.96 15.33 10.55
C ASN A 66 -1.74 15.26 9.04
N MET A 67 -1.30 14.09 8.56
CA MET A 67 -1.15 13.89 7.13
C MET A 67 -2.50 14.00 6.42
N PRO A 68 -2.52 14.52 5.17
CA PRO A 68 -3.78 14.66 4.43
C PRO A 68 -4.47 13.31 4.19
N LEU A 69 -5.78 13.34 4.09
CA LEU A 69 -6.58 12.17 3.71
C LEU A 69 -6.15 11.64 2.35
N ASN A 70 -5.94 10.33 2.26
CA ASN A 70 -5.69 9.66 1.00
C ASN A 70 -6.98 8.98 0.53
N ARG A 71 -7.75 9.69 -0.31
CA ARG A 71 -9.07 9.24 -0.75
C ARG A 71 -8.99 7.96 -1.59
N GLU A 72 -8.05 7.91 -2.52
CA GLU A 72 -7.90 6.75 -3.41
C GLU A 72 -7.51 5.51 -2.58
N ALA A 73 -6.54 5.64 -1.68
CA ALA A 73 -6.13 4.53 -0.82
C ALA A 73 -7.28 4.04 0.05
N THR A 74 -8.06 4.95 0.62
CA THR A 74 -9.21 4.60 1.45
C THR A 74 -10.27 3.86 0.63
N ARG A 75 -10.53 4.31 -0.60
CA ARG A 75 -11.46 3.65 -1.51
C ARG A 75 -11.02 2.22 -1.83
N LEU A 76 -9.75 2.03 -2.15
CA LEU A 76 -9.19 0.70 -2.44
C LEU A 76 -9.25 -0.21 -1.22
N TRP A 77 -9.03 0.35 -0.05
CA TRP A 77 -9.14 -0.40 1.22
C TRP A 77 -10.56 -0.93 1.43
N GLN A 78 -11.57 -0.09 1.22
CA GLN A 78 -12.97 -0.51 1.32
C GLN A 78 -13.27 -1.64 0.33
N LEU A 79 -12.79 -1.54 -0.90
CA LEU A 79 -12.98 -2.58 -1.91
C LEU A 79 -12.30 -3.88 -1.51
N SER A 80 -11.10 -3.82 -0.94
CA SER A 80 -10.38 -5.00 -0.49
C SER A 80 -11.09 -5.69 0.67
N ALA A 81 -11.60 -4.91 1.62
CA ALA A 81 -12.30 -5.44 2.78
C ALA A 81 -13.64 -6.11 2.43
N GLY A 82 -14.19 -5.80 1.26
CA GLY A 82 -15.45 -6.40 0.80
C GLY A 82 -16.62 -6.04 1.69
N LYS A 83 -17.23 -7.06 2.31
CA LYS A 83 -18.39 -6.86 3.18
C LYS A 83 -18.03 -6.40 4.59
N ALA A 84 -16.76 -6.48 4.98
CA ALA A 84 -16.32 -6.00 6.29
C ALA A 84 -16.37 -4.47 6.31
N PRO A 85 -17.09 -3.83 7.23
CA PRO A 85 -17.14 -2.38 7.27
C PRO A 85 -15.82 -1.82 7.77
N ILE A 86 -15.20 -0.95 6.98
CA ILE A 86 -14.03 -0.19 7.39
C ILE A 86 -14.52 1.17 7.85
N GLN A 87 -14.39 1.45 9.15
CA GLN A 87 -14.79 2.72 9.75
C GLN A 87 -13.58 3.62 10.02
N ASP A 88 -12.62 3.56 9.11
CA ASP A 88 -11.38 4.31 9.22
C ASP A 88 -10.99 4.83 7.84
N VAL A 89 -9.97 5.67 7.81
CA VAL A 89 -9.43 6.25 6.59
C VAL A 89 -7.91 6.11 6.59
N LEU A 90 -7.33 6.10 5.41
CA LEU A 90 -5.89 6.16 5.25
C LEU A 90 -5.46 7.60 5.01
N VAL A 91 -4.40 8.03 5.68
CA VAL A 91 -3.82 9.36 5.54
C VAL A 91 -2.38 9.23 5.10
N GLY A 92 -1.89 10.22 4.36
CA GLY A 92 -0.55 10.19 3.81
C GLY A 92 -0.40 9.22 2.64
N PRO A 93 0.81 9.14 2.09
CA PRO A 93 1.06 8.22 0.98
C PRO A 93 1.04 6.77 1.44
N ILE A 94 0.67 5.86 0.54
CA ILE A 94 0.72 4.42 0.79
C ILE A 94 1.53 3.72 -0.29
N VAL A 95 2.01 2.53 0.05
CA VAL A 95 2.72 1.66 -0.88
C VAL A 95 2.01 0.32 -0.92
N ILE A 96 1.66 -0.14 -2.12
CA ILE A 96 1.06 -1.45 -2.36
C ILE A 96 2.11 -2.33 -3.01
N LEU A 97 2.31 -3.54 -2.48
CA LEU A 97 3.29 -4.49 -2.98
C LEU A 97 2.61 -5.82 -3.30
N PHE A 98 2.86 -6.33 -4.50
CA PHE A 98 2.43 -7.68 -4.87
C PHE A 98 3.42 -8.29 -5.86
N GLY A 99 3.41 -9.61 -5.99
CA GLY A 99 4.33 -10.30 -6.87
C GLY A 99 4.23 -11.80 -6.71
N ASP A 100 5.24 -12.51 -7.23
CA ASP A 100 5.29 -13.96 -7.08
C ASP A 100 5.53 -14.37 -5.61
N PRO A 101 5.36 -15.66 -5.28
CA PRO A 101 5.51 -16.09 -3.88
C PRO A 101 6.86 -15.74 -3.26
N SER A 102 7.95 -15.84 -3.99
CA SER A 102 9.27 -15.54 -3.45
C SER A 102 9.45 -14.05 -3.16
N PHE A 103 8.86 -13.19 -3.99
CA PHE A 103 8.82 -11.74 -3.73
C PHE A 103 8.04 -11.45 -2.46
N MET A 104 6.85 -12.03 -2.33
CA MET A 104 5.98 -11.79 -1.17
C MET A 104 6.60 -12.30 0.13
N GLU A 105 7.28 -13.44 0.10
CA GLU A 105 7.96 -13.98 1.29
C GLU A 105 9.12 -13.11 1.76
N ALA A 106 9.71 -12.33 0.87
CA ALA A 106 10.84 -11.45 1.20
C ALA A 106 10.41 -10.09 1.81
N LEU A 107 9.11 -9.82 1.88
CA LEU A 107 8.59 -8.56 2.42
C LEU A 107 8.64 -8.50 3.95
#